data_5c061db815f1e65efb61d0e03886b0d8
#
_entry.id   5c061db815f1e65efb61d0e03886b0d8
#
_cell.length_a   1.000
_cell.length_b   1.000
_cell.length_c   1.000
_cell.angle_alpha   90.00
_cell.angle_beta   90.00
_cell.angle_gamma   90.00
#
_symmetry.space_group_name_H-M   'P 1'
#
loop_
_entity.id
_entity.type
_entity.pdbx_description
1 polymer ?
#
loop_
_entity_poly.entity_id
_entity_poly.type
_entity_poly.pdbx_seq_one_letter_code
_entity_poly.pdbx_strand_id
1 'polypeptide(L)'
;MLQLLVCSDIHTYADNLRLAIAKMEHVDAILIAGDLEVEKDTVLAAAGSLPCYMVCGNNDYYLNTDYPEELLIDICINAGSPRDGLTAGPVISKVTELSYDSVPDTGGTDESRNRTLSRLLSIFFPPKKEELPPGLSFPPHSFKRPENITHRILMTHGKEYNVPDISLLARRAGIWDADLVIFGHTHQFSDTRSQWGKIRLINPGCLVGDPKASIRTYGQYEICSFAMLRIGDHGEVNVEHFYL
;
A
#
# COMPACT_ATOMS: atom_id res chain seq x y z
N MET A 1 16.59 5.97 10.02
CA MET A 1 15.11 6.06 9.94
C MET A 1 14.70 6.24 8.48
N LEU A 2 13.75 5.47 7.96
CA LEU A 2 13.18 5.57 6.61
C LEU A 2 11.87 6.37 6.65
N GLN A 3 11.72 7.37 5.78
CA GLN A 3 10.56 8.27 5.72
C GLN A 3 9.88 8.15 4.37
N LEU A 4 8.68 7.58 4.36
CA LEU A 4 7.88 7.34 3.17
C LEU A 4 6.69 8.29 3.16
N LEU A 5 6.60 9.15 2.13
CA LEU A 5 5.40 9.93 1.87
C LEU A 5 4.37 9.00 1.23
N VAL A 6 3.21 8.88 1.85
CA VAL A 6 2.13 8.01 1.41
C VAL A 6 0.96 8.86 0.98
N CYS A 7 0.50 8.69 -0.25
CA CYS A 7 -0.67 9.36 -0.80
C CYS A 7 -1.51 8.42 -1.68
N SER A 8 -2.68 8.86 -2.06
CA SER A 8 -3.63 8.13 -2.90
C SER A 8 -4.59 9.11 -3.56
N ASP A 9 -5.33 8.64 -4.56
CA ASP A 9 -6.47 9.37 -5.11
C ASP A 9 -6.09 10.80 -5.52
N ILE A 10 -5.13 10.91 -6.48
CA ILE A 10 -4.61 12.18 -6.98
C ILE A 10 -5.61 12.83 -7.95
N HIS A 11 -6.36 12.03 -8.75
CA HIS A 11 -7.40 12.48 -9.67
C HIS A 11 -7.00 13.72 -10.48
N THR A 12 -5.91 13.61 -11.24
CA THR A 12 -5.35 14.70 -12.07
C THR A 12 -4.60 15.83 -11.34
N TYR A 13 -4.70 15.92 -10.02
CA TYR A 13 -4.06 17.00 -9.23
C TYR A 13 -2.59 16.70 -8.89
N ALA A 14 -1.76 16.39 -9.89
CA ALA A 14 -0.34 16.05 -9.67
C ALA A 14 0.45 17.19 -8.97
N ASP A 15 0.01 18.43 -9.07
CA ASP A 15 0.63 19.55 -8.36
C ASP A 15 0.46 19.43 -6.83
N ASN A 16 -0.60 18.78 -6.35
CA ASN A 16 -0.78 18.54 -4.93
C ASN A 16 0.29 17.59 -4.37
N LEU A 17 0.82 16.68 -5.19
CA LEU A 17 1.97 15.86 -4.80
C LEU A 17 3.22 16.73 -4.55
N ARG A 18 3.47 17.75 -5.41
CA ARG A 18 4.57 18.70 -5.17
C ARG A 18 4.39 19.47 -3.87
N LEU A 19 3.17 19.89 -3.57
CA LEU A 19 2.86 20.58 -2.31
C LEU A 19 3.07 19.66 -1.09
N ALA A 20 2.64 18.40 -1.18
CA ALA A 20 2.85 17.41 -0.14
C ALA A 20 4.36 17.18 0.14
N ILE A 21 5.17 17.01 -0.92
CA ILE A 21 6.62 16.86 -0.80
C ILE A 21 7.24 18.12 -0.17
N ALA A 22 6.87 19.31 -0.66
CA ALA A 22 7.41 20.58 -0.17
C ALA A 22 7.05 20.86 1.31
N LYS A 23 6.01 20.24 1.82
CA LYS A 23 5.61 20.36 3.23
C LYS A 23 6.49 19.54 4.18
N MET A 24 7.21 18.56 3.67
CA MET A 24 8.06 17.67 4.46
C MET A 24 9.51 18.12 4.42
N GLU A 25 10.20 18.01 5.57
CA GLU A 25 11.63 18.31 5.66
C GLU A 25 12.48 17.27 4.92
N HIS A 26 12.04 16.02 4.95
CA HIS A 26 12.73 14.90 4.31
C HIS A 26 11.76 13.81 3.86
N VAL A 27 12.01 13.27 2.68
CA VAL A 27 11.28 12.13 2.09
C VAL A 27 12.30 11.24 1.40
N ASP A 28 12.33 9.95 1.75
CA ASP A 28 13.20 8.97 1.10
C ASP A 28 12.56 8.35 -0.14
N ALA A 29 11.24 8.15 -0.12
CA ALA A 29 10.47 7.64 -1.24
C ALA A 29 8.99 8.01 -1.13
N ILE A 30 8.27 7.88 -2.24
CA ILE A 30 6.84 8.16 -2.35
C ILE A 30 6.09 6.87 -2.68
N LEU A 31 4.99 6.62 -1.97
CA LEU A 31 4.07 5.51 -2.20
C LEU A 31 2.70 6.07 -2.59
N ILE A 32 2.17 5.68 -3.76
CA ILE A 32 0.89 6.17 -4.28
C ILE A 32 -0.07 5.00 -4.51
N ALA A 33 -1.14 4.98 -3.74
CA ALA A 33 -2.09 3.87 -3.72
C ALA A 33 -3.25 4.02 -4.73
N GLY A 34 -2.94 4.41 -5.98
CA GLY A 34 -3.85 4.39 -7.12
C GLY A 34 -4.69 5.65 -7.31
N ASP A 35 -5.54 5.61 -8.34
CA ASP A 35 -6.38 6.69 -8.86
C ASP A 35 -5.59 7.99 -9.12
N LEU A 36 -4.59 7.85 -10.02
CA LEU A 36 -3.74 8.95 -10.45
C LEU A 36 -4.44 9.80 -11.54
N GLU A 37 -5.10 9.14 -12.50
CA GLU A 37 -5.78 9.74 -13.65
C GLU A 37 -4.89 10.68 -14.49
N VAL A 38 -3.58 10.48 -14.43
CA VAL A 38 -2.58 11.19 -15.23
C VAL A 38 -1.53 10.21 -15.72
N GLU A 39 -0.82 10.61 -16.78
CA GLU A 39 0.31 9.84 -17.29
C GLU A 39 1.43 9.72 -16.26
N LYS A 40 2.11 8.57 -16.25
CA LYS A 40 3.20 8.25 -15.33
C LYS A 40 4.28 9.34 -15.29
N ASP A 41 4.64 9.88 -16.45
CA ASP A 41 5.66 10.92 -16.56
C ASP A 41 5.24 12.22 -15.84
N THR A 42 3.94 12.54 -15.80
CA THR A 42 3.44 13.69 -15.05
C THR A 42 3.63 13.50 -13.54
N VAL A 43 3.35 12.30 -13.03
CA VAL A 43 3.58 11.97 -11.62
C VAL A 43 5.08 11.98 -11.29
N LEU A 44 5.91 11.36 -12.14
CA LEU A 44 7.37 11.35 -11.95
C LEU A 44 7.96 12.77 -12.01
N ALA A 45 7.45 13.63 -12.89
CA ALA A 45 7.85 15.03 -12.93
C ALA A 45 7.43 15.80 -11.66
N ALA A 46 6.32 15.42 -11.03
CA ALA A 46 5.91 15.98 -9.73
C ALA A 46 6.76 15.46 -8.59
N ALA A 47 7.13 14.18 -8.61
CA ALA A 47 7.99 13.53 -7.61
C ALA A 47 9.45 14.02 -7.68
N GLY A 48 9.89 14.53 -8.84
CA GLY A 48 11.27 14.98 -9.04
C GLY A 48 12.27 13.83 -9.07
N SER A 49 13.29 13.87 -8.21
CA SER A 49 14.31 12.82 -8.11
C SER A 49 13.98 11.73 -7.07
N LEU A 50 12.86 11.85 -6.38
CA LEU A 50 12.48 10.88 -5.35
C LEU A 50 12.03 9.56 -5.98
N PRO A 51 12.47 8.41 -5.46
CA PRO A 51 11.88 7.13 -5.82
C PRO A 51 10.37 7.15 -5.62
N CYS A 52 9.61 6.72 -6.63
CA CYS A 52 8.16 6.76 -6.59
C CYS A 52 7.58 5.40 -7.00
N TYR A 53 6.80 4.82 -6.12
CA TYR A 53 6.14 3.53 -6.31
C TYR A 53 4.64 3.76 -6.38
N MET A 54 4.01 3.23 -7.43
CA MET A 54 2.61 3.50 -7.77
C MET A 54 1.90 2.21 -8.11
N VAL A 55 0.62 2.12 -7.73
CA VAL A 55 -0.28 1.05 -8.17
C VAL A 55 -1.44 1.63 -8.98
N CYS A 56 -2.10 0.79 -9.76
CA CYS A 56 -3.30 1.13 -10.49
C CYS A 56 -4.50 1.30 -9.55
N GLY A 57 -5.28 2.35 -9.74
CA GLY A 57 -6.61 2.49 -9.16
C GLY A 57 -7.71 2.18 -10.16
N ASN A 58 -8.97 2.23 -9.75
CA ASN A 58 -10.08 1.89 -10.63
C ASN A 58 -10.32 2.92 -11.75
N ASN A 59 -9.86 4.14 -11.59
CA ASN A 59 -9.97 5.17 -12.61
C ASN A 59 -8.77 5.21 -13.55
N ASP A 60 -7.68 4.50 -13.25
CA ASP A 60 -6.47 4.47 -14.08
C ASP A 60 -6.58 3.52 -15.27
N TYR A 61 -7.49 2.55 -15.27
CA TYR A 61 -7.66 1.57 -16.35
C TYR A 61 -7.95 2.19 -17.71
N TYR A 62 -8.50 3.41 -17.74
CA TYR A 62 -8.84 4.11 -18.98
C TYR A 62 -7.63 4.77 -19.65
N LEU A 63 -6.53 4.94 -18.92
CA LEU A 63 -5.35 5.65 -19.39
C LEU A 63 -4.32 4.74 -20.06
N ASN A 64 -4.61 3.44 -20.17
CA ASN A 64 -3.69 2.42 -20.70
C ASN A 64 -2.29 2.52 -20.06
N THR A 65 -2.25 2.75 -18.74
CA THR A 65 -1.02 2.89 -17.97
C THR A 65 -0.55 1.53 -17.49
N ASP A 66 0.76 1.28 -17.61
CA ASP A 66 1.41 0.05 -17.13
C ASP A 66 1.65 0.12 -15.60
N TYR A 67 0.64 0.52 -14.82
CA TYR A 67 0.74 0.47 -13.37
C TYR A 67 0.41 -0.95 -12.89
N PRO A 68 1.20 -1.52 -11.96
CA PRO A 68 0.86 -2.78 -11.33
C PRO A 68 -0.41 -2.64 -10.48
N GLU A 69 -1.17 -3.73 -10.35
CA GLU A 69 -2.38 -3.77 -9.52
C GLU A 69 -2.04 -3.71 -8.03
N GLU A 70 -0.92 -4.33 -7.66
CA GLU A 70 -0.41 -4.35 -6.30
C GLU A 70 1.12 -4.31 -6.28
N LEU A 71 1.68 -3.78 -5.22
CA LEU A 71 3.11 -3.86 -4.91
C LEU A 71 3.34 -4.53 -3.56
N LEU A 72 4.31 -5.42 -3.53
CA LEU A 72 4.87 -5.97 -2.30
C LEU A 72 6.23 -5.34 -2.07
N ILE A 73 6.37 -4.56 -1.00
CA ILE A 73 7.56 -3.78 -0.68
C ILE A 73 8.20 -4.35 0.57
N ASP A 74 9.41 -4.88 0.42
CA ASP A 74 10.19 -5.45 1.51
C ASP A 74 11.16 -4.41 2.07
N ILE A 75 11.16 -4.26 3.37
CA ILE A 75 12.04 -3.36 4.12
C ILE A 75 12.93 -4.20 5.03
N CYS A 76 14.24 -3.99 4.93
CA CYS A 76 15.21 -4.57 5.86
C CYS A 76 15.95 -3.48 6.62
N ILE A 77 16.47 -3.83 7.78
CA ILE A 77 17.35 -2.95 8.55
C ILE A 77 18.80 -3.34 8.24
N ASN A 78 19.52 -2.45 7.55
CA ASN A 78 20.93 -2.62 7.29
C ASN A 78 21.74 -2.36 8.57
N ALA A 79 22.65 -3.25 8.88
CA ALA A 79 23.59 -3.07 9.99
C ALA A 79 24.60 -1.93 9.76
N GLY A 80 24.63 -1.38 8.54
CA GLY A 80 25.63 -0.45 8.07
C GLY A 80 26.97 -1.14 7.76
N SER A 81 27.68 -0.62 6.77
CA SER A 81 29.04 -1.07 6.45
C SER A 81 29.92 0.14 6.24
N PRO A 82 30.87 0.40 7.14
CA PRO A 82 31.81 1.52 6.98
C PRO A 82 32.64 1.40 5.68
N ARG A 83 32.80 0.18 5.15
CA ARG A 83 33.58 -0.07 3.92
C ARG A 83 32.84 0.33 2.65
N ASP A 84 31.51 0.28 2.65
CA ASP A 84 30.69 0.51 1.46
C ASP A 84 29.96 1.87 1.54
N GLY A 85 30.22 2.68 2.55
CA GLY A 85 29.56 3.98 2.77
C GLY A 85 28.08 3.87 3.10
N LEU A 86 27.58 2.66 3.41
CA LEU A 86 26.17 2.43 3.75
C LEU A 86 25.91 2.86 5.20
N THR A 87 24.93 3.74 5.36
CA THR A 87 24.42 4.11 6.69
C THR A 87 23.59 2.97 7.27
N ALA A 88 23.73 2.76 8.59
CA ALA A 88 22.86 1.84 9.31
C ALA A 88 21.42 2.37 9.30
N GLY A 89 20.44 1.49 9.13
CA GLY A 89 19.02 1.84 9.21
C GLY A 89 18.13 1.08 8.22
N PRO A 90 16.83 1.36 8.26
CA PRO A 90 15.87 0.72 7.38
C PRO A 90 15.98 1.23 5.94
N VAL A 91 15.87 0.31 4.99
CA VAL A 91 15.88 0.59 3.54
C VAL A 91 14.85 -0.29 2.82
N ILE A 92 14.32 0.20 1.72
CA ILE A 92 13.56 -0.62 0.79
C ILE A 92 14.54 -1.57 0.11
N SER A 93 14.41 -2.87 0.36
CA SER A 93 15.34 -3.90 -0.13
C SER A 93 14.85 -4.56 -1.41
N LYS A 94 13.53 -4.63 -1.60
CA LYS A 94 12.91 -5.24 -2.77
C LYS A 94 11.50 -4.68 -2.99
N VAL A 95 11.13 -4.53 -4.26
CA VAL A 95 9.76 -4.26 -4.70
C VAL A 95 9.36 -5.33 -5.70
N THR A 96 8.19 -5.91 -5.52
CA THR A 96 7.64 -6.97 -6.38
C THR A 96 6.26 -6.54 -6.84
N GLU A 97 6.05 -6.51 -8.15
CA GLU A 97 4.75 -6.27 -8.76
C GLU A 97 3.90 -7.53 -8.68
N LEU A 98 2.65 -7.36 -8.32
CA LEU A 98 1.67 -8.42 -8.23
C LEU A 98 0.42 -8.03 -9.01
N SER A 99 -0.31 -9.05 -9.48
CA SER A 99 -1.71 -8.92 -9.92
C SER A 99 -2.64 -9.47 -8.84
N TYR A 100 -3.93 -9.13 -8.91
CA TYR A 100 -4.91 -9.56 -7.90
C TYR A 100 -5.03 -11.09 -7.79
N ASP A 101 -4.72 -11.82 -8.84
CA ASP A 101 -4.71 -13.29 -8.88
C ASP A 101 -3.34 -13.91 -8.52
N SER A 102 -2.31 -13.07 -8.28
CA SER A 102 -0.99 -13.55 -7.85
C SER A 102 -1.08 -14.31 -6.55
N VAL A 103 -0.40 -15.44 -6.49
CA VAL A 103 -0.25 -16.27 -5.29
C VAL A 103 1.22 -16.57 -5.05
N PRO A 104 1.65 -16.72 -3.78
CA PRO A 104 3.02 -17.09 -3.47
C PRO A 104 3.40 -18.41 -4.12
N ASP A 105 4.63 -18.49 -4.63
CA ASP A 105 5.18 -19.76 -5.11
C ASP A 105 5.49 -20.69 -3.93
N THR A 106 4.67 -21.72 -3.76
CA THR A 106 4.82 -22.68 -2.64
C THR A 106 5.78 -23.81 -2.97
N GLY A 107 6.43 -23.78 -4.14
CA GLY A 107 7.34 -24.86 -4.59
C GLY A 107 6.65 -26.21 -4.86
N GLY A 108 5.32 -26.23 -4.93
CA GLY A 108 4.51 -27.43 -5.16
C GLY A 108 4.38 -27.82 -6.65
N THR A 109 3.99 -29.05 -6.87
CA THR A 109 3.65 -29.56 -8.24
C THR A 109 2.38 -28.87 -8.76
N ASP A 110 2.17 -28.83 -10.09
CA ASP A 110 1.04 -28.14 -10.73
C ASP A 110 -0.35 -28.54 -10.17
N GLU A 111 -0.53 -29.79 -9.73
CA GLU A 111 -1.77 -30.23 -9.11
C GLU A 111 -2.00 -29.58 -7.72
N SER A 112 -0.94 -29.37 -6.96
CA SER A 112 -1.03 -28.70 -5.65
C SER A 112 -1.26 -27.20 -5.83
N ARG A 113 -0.68 -26.58 -6.86
CA ARG A 113 -0.92 -25.19 -7.26
C ARG A 113 -2.39 -24.94 -7.60
N ASN A 114 -2.98 -25.79 -8.45
CA ASN A 114 -4.40 -25.66 -8.84
C ASN A 114 -5.35 -25.82 -7.66
N ARG A 115 -5.06 -26.71 -6.71
CA ARG A 115 -5.86 -26.86 -5.48
C ARG A 115 -5.69 -25.67 -4.53
N THR A 116 -4.49 -25.11 -4.45
CA THR A 116 -4.20 -23.92 -3.65
C THR A 116 -4.86 -22.69 -4.25
N LEU A 117 -4.77 -22.49 -5.57
CA LEU A 117 -5.45 -21.43 -6.31
C LEU A 117 -6.97 -21.51 -6.14
N SER A 118 -7.59 -22.66 -6.34
CA SER A 118 -9.04 -22.80 -6.18
C SER A 118 -9.49 -22.57 -4.73
N ARG A 119 -8.69 -22.95 -3.73
CA ARG A 119 -8.94 -22.65 -2.33
C ARG A 119 -8.75 -21.17 -2.00
N LEU A 120 -7.71 -20.53 -2.54
CA LEU A 120 -7.49 -19.11 -2.37
C LEU A 120 -8.58 -18.30 -3.05
N LEU A 121 -8.93 -18.62 -4.29
CA LEU A 121 -10.04 -17.99 -5.02
C LEU A 121 -11.37 -18.15 -4.27
N SER A 122 -11.66 -19.31 -3.68
CA SER A 122 -12.86 -19.50 -2.85
C SER A 122 -12.86 -18.69 -1.56
N ILE A 123 -11.68 -18.27 -1.07
CA ILE A 123 -11.53 -17.35 0.06
C ILE A 123 -11.76 -15.90 -0.39
N PHE A 124 -11.31 -15.53 -1.60
CA PHE A 124 -11.43 -14.17 -2.14
C PHE A 124 -12.81 -13.88 -2.75
N PHE A 125 -13.44 -14.87 -3.37
CA PHE A 125 -14.76 -14.77 -3.98
C PHE A 125 -15.71 -15.76 -3.33
N PRO A 126 -16.09 -15.57 -2.06
CA PRO A 126 -17.05 -16.46 -1.44
C PRO A 126 -18.37 -16.36 -2.20
N PRO A 127 -19.05 -17.47 -2.46
CA PRO A 127 -20.44 -17.43 -2.89
C PRO A 127 -21.22 -16.61 -1.87
N LYS A 128 -22.11 -15.73 -2.35
CA LYS A 128 -22.85 -14.76 -1.57
C LYS A 128 -23.28 -15.29 -0.19
N LYS A 129 -22.83 -14.60 0.86
CA LYS A 129 -23.29 -14.73 2.25
C LYS A 129 -23.40 -16.17 2.78
N GLU A 130 -22.26 -16.79 3.10
CA GLU A 130 -22.22 -17.78 4.17
C GLU A 130 -21.25 -17.28 5.24
N GLU A 131 -21.73 -17.23 6.48
CA GLU A 131 -20.92 -16.92 7.65
C GLU A 131 -19.75 -17.90 7.69
N LEU A 132 -18.54 -17.38 7.85
CA LEU A 132 -17.36 -18.21 8.02
C LEU A 132 -17.59 -19.17 9.20
N PRO A 133 -17.44 -20.49 9.02
CA PRO A 133 -17.59 -21.44 10.11
C PRO A 133 -16.68 -21.04 11.29
N PRO A 134 -17.19 -21.11 12.53
CA PRO A 134 -16.39 -20.83 13.72
C PRO A 134 -15.20 -21.80 13.76
N GLY A 135 -13.99 -21.28 13.75
CA GLY A 135 -12.76 -22.06 13.83
C GLY A 135 -11.82 -21.99 12.64
N LEU A 136 -12.10 -21.18 11.62
CA LEU A 136 -11.11 -20.87 10.60
C LEU A 136 -10.04 -19.93 11.19
N SER A 137 -9.02 -20.56 11.79
CA SER A 137 -7.72 -19.95 11.99
C SER A 137 -7.16 -19.44 10.66
N PHE A 138 -6.30 -18.41 10.69
CA PHE A 138 -5.49 -17.92 9.59
C PHE A 138 -5.19 -19.01 8.57
N PRO A 139 -5.19 -18.70 7.25
CA PRO A 139 -4.86 -19.71 6.26
C PRO A 139 -3.56 -20.41 6.68
N PRO A 140 -3.55 -21.75 6.79
CA PRO A 140 -2.45 -22.50 7.38
C PRO A 140 -1.13 -22.41 6.59
N HIS A 141 -1.10 -21.63 5.54
CA HIS A 141 0.05 -21.43 4.64
C HIS A 141 0.21 -19.97 4.25
N SER A 142 0.44 -19.08 5.24
CA SER A 142 1.01 -17.79 4.94
C SER A 142 2.45 -18.00 4.45
N PHE A 143 2.78 -17.41 3.34
CA PHE A 143 4.15 -17.38 2.83
C PHE A 143 5.01 -16.57 3.80
N LYS A 144 5.86 -17.24 4.57
CA LYS A 144 6.75 -16.53 5.50
C LYS A 144 7.74 -15.68 4.73
N ARG A 145 7.81 -14.40 5.07
CA ARG A 145 8.85 -13.51 4.55
C ARG A 145 10.23 -13.98 5.03
N PRO A 146 11.31 -13.72 4.26
CA PRO A 146 12.68 -13.99 4.69
C PRO A 146 13.00 -13.32 6.03
N GLU A 147 13.84 -13.94 6.85
CA GLU A 147 14.16 -13.47 8.20
C GLU A 147 14.83 -12.08 8.23
N ASN A 148 15.54 -11.71 7.16
CA ASN A 148 16.17 -10.40 7.03
C ASN A 148 15.17 -9.27 6.70
N ILE A 149 13.91 -9.58 6.38
CA ILE A 149 12.89 -8.60 6.09
C ILE A 149 12.19 -8.20 7.40
N THR A 150 12.39 -6.98 7.82
CA THR A 150 11.82 -6.44 9.06
C THR A 150 10.34 -6.11 8.89
N HIS A 151 10.00 -5.42 7.78
CA HIS A 151 8.62 -5.09 7.43
C HIS A 151 8.34 -5.46 5.98
N ARG A 152 7.10 -5.81 5.73
CA ARG A 152 6.56 -6.04 4.40
C ARG A 152 5.28 -5.25 4.24
N ILE A 153 5.25 -4.38 3.25
CA ILE A 153 4.10 -3.55 2.90
C ILE A 153 3.42 -4.18 1.69
N LEU A 154 2.12 -4.44 1.79
CA LEU A 154 1.26 -4.64 0.63
C LEU A 154 0.64 -3.29 0.29
N MET A 155 0.85 -2.79 -0.93
CA MET A 155 0.22 -1.59 -1.45
C MET A 155 -0.74 -1.95 -2.58
N THR A 156 -1.96 -1.44 -2.51
CA THR A 156 -3.03 -1.64 -3.49
C THR A 156 -4.00 -0.47 -3.44
N HIS A 157 -4.85 -0.29 -4.45
CA HIS A 157 -5.87 0.77 -4.37
C HIS A 157 -7.01 0.43 -3.40
N GLY A 158 -7.42 -0.83 -3.32
CA GLY A 158 -8.38 -1.30 -2.32
C GLY A 158 -9.80 -1.52 -2.82
N LYS A 159 -10.21 -0.98 -3.97
CA LYS A 159 -11.55 -1.21 -4.53
C LYS A 159 -11.88 -2.69 -4.65
N GLU A 160 -10.96 -3.49 -5.17
CA GLU A 160 -11.13 -4.93 -5.40
C GLU A 160 -11.30 -5.72 -4.08
N TYR A 161 -10.95 -5.10 -2.97
CA TYR A 161 -11.07 -5.67 -1.62
C TYR A 161 -12.28 -5.13 -0.85
N ASN A 162 -13.19 -4.42 -1.53
CA ASN A 162 -14.45 -3.94 -0.98
C ASN A 162 -14.28 -2.99 0.22
N VAL A 163 -13.19 -2.16 0.22
CA VAL A 163 -13.06 -1.14 1.28
C VAL A 163 -14.28 -0.21 1.26
N PRO A 164 -14.74 0.29 2.41
CA PRO A 164 -14.03 0.35 3.71
C PRO A 164 -14.06 -0.92 4.57
N ASP A 165 -14.65 -2.04 4.13
CA ASP A 165 -14.48 -3.31 4.82
C ASP A 165 -13.06 -3.87 4.56
N ILE A 166 -12.20 -3.78 5.56
CA ILE A 166 -10.79 -4.16 5.46
C ILE A 166 -10.53 -5.67 5.59
N SER A 167 -11.57 -6.50 5.75
CA SER A 167 -11.41 -7.92 6.05
C SER A 167 -10.71 -8.69 4.92
N LEU A 168 -11.09 -8.45 3.67
CA LEU A 168 -10.47 -9.09 2.50
C LEU A 168 -9.03 -8.60 2.31
N LEU A 169 -8.81 -7.30 2.48
CA LEU A 169 -7.50 -6.68 2.37
C LEU A 169 -6.52 -7.22 3.42
N ALA A 170 -6.97 -7.36 4.67
CA ALA A 170 -6.17 -7.98 5.73
C ALA A 170 -5.84 -9.46 5.44
N ARG A 171 -6.77 -10.20 4.82
CA ARG A 171 -6.51 -11.58 4.39
C ARG A 171 -5.47 -11.64 3.28
N ARG A 172 -5.56 -10.75 2.28
CA ARG A 172 -4.58 -10.65 1.19
C ARG A 172 -3.18 -10.39 1.76
N ALA A 173 -3.07 -9.43 2.67
CA ALA A 173 -1.82 -9.12 3.36
C ALA A 173 -1.27 -10.35 4.14
N GLY A 174 -2.14 -11.09 4.81
CA GLY A 174 -1.76 -12.31 5.53
C GLY A 174 -1.21 -13.42 4.63
N ILE A 175 -1.68 -13.56 3.39
CA ILE A 175 -1.16 -14.53 2.41
C ILE A 175 0.31 -14.23 2.09
N TRP A 176 0.66 -12.96 1.98
CA TRP A 176 2.01 -12.50 1.65
C TRP A 176 2.90 -12.25 2.88
N ASP A 177 2.41 -12.55 4.09
CA ASP A 177 3.08 -12.23 5.36
C ASP A 177 3.44 -10.72 5.45
N ALA A 178 2.54 -9.87 4.97
CA ALA A 178 2.66 -8.43 5.11
C ALA A 178 2.11 -8.00 6.46
N ASP A 179 2.82 -7.13 7.16
CA ASP A 179 2.42 -6.54 8.44
C ASP A 179 1.90 -5.11 8.30
N LEU A 180 2.14 -4.50 7.13
CA LEU A 180 1.63 -3.18 6.76
C LEU A 180 0.83 -3.27 5.46
N VAL A 181 -0.26 -2.54 5.38
CA VAL A 181 -1.05 -2.35 4.16
C VAL A 181 -1.23 -0.87 3.91
N ILE A 182 -0.99 -0.45 2.68
CA ILE A 182 -1.31 0.89 2.20
C ILE A 182 -2.40 0.77 1.15
N PHE A 183 -3.48 1.54 1.31
CA PHE A 183 -4.61 1.51 0.38
C PHE A 183 -5.26 2.90 0.25
N GLY A 184 -6.09 3.11 -0.77
CA GLY A 184 -6.79 4.35 -1.08
C GLY A 184 -8.30 4.17 -1.20
N HIS A 185 -8.88 4.68 -2.29
CA HIS A 185 -10.26 4.53 -2.74
C HIS A 185 -11.33 5.22 -1.90
N THR A 186 -11.21 5.26 -0.59
CA THR A 186 -12.26 5.84 0.27
C THR A 186 -12.12 7.34 0.44
N HIS A 187 -11.02 7.95 0.00
CA HIS A 187 -10.65 9.36 0.18
C HIS A 187 -10.58 9.81 1.66
N GLN A 188 -10.63 8.87 2.59
CA GLN A 188 -10.67 9.15 4.02
C GLN A 188 -9.44 8.56 4.72
N PHE A 189 -8.75 9.41 5.48
CA PHE A 189 -7.66 8.92 6.31
C PHE A 189 -8.15 7.86 7.29
N SER A 190 -7.41 6.78 7.34
CA SER A 190 -7.56 5.78 8.39
C SER A 190 -6.23 5.12 8.72
N ASP A 191 -6.04 4.84 10.00
CA ASP A 191 -4.93 4.07 10.54
C ASP A 191 -5.51 3.08 11.53
N THR A 192 -5.64 1.84 11.10
CA THR A 192 -6.36 0.81 11.86
C THR A 192 -5.57 -0.50 11.84
N ARG A 193 -6.04 -1.44 12.65
CA ARG A 193 -5.46 -2.80 12.69
C ARG A 193 -6.49 -3.83 12.31
N SER A 194 -6.03 -4.90 11.68
CA SER A 194 -6.87 -6.08 11.44
C SER A 194 -7.45 -6.61 12.75
N GLN A 195 -8.58 -7.29 12.66
CA GLN A 195 -9.21 -7.93 13.83
C GLN A 195 -8.28 -8.87 14.62
N TRP A 196 -7.20 -9.33 14.00
CA TRP A 196 -6.16 -10.15 14.65
C TRP A 196 -5.00 -9.31 15.22
N GLY A 197 -5.03 -7.98 15.06
CA GLY A 197 -4.07 -7.03 15.60
C GLY A 197 -2.69 -7.03 14.95
N LYS A 198 -2.40 -7.97 14.04
CA LYS A 198 -1.06 -8.16 13.46
C LYS A 198 -0.77 -7.25 12.26
N ILE A 199 -1.78 -6.92 11.48
CA ILE A 199 -1.65 -6.15 10.24
C ILE A 199 -2.17 -4.74 10.51
N ARG A 200 -1.35 -3.73 10.23
CA ARG A 200 -1.73 -2.32 10.28
C ARG A 200 -2.13 -1.88 8.89
N LEU A 201 -3.29 -1.28 8.75
CA LEU A 201 -3.87 -0.83 7.49
C LEU A 201 -3.99 0.69 7.50
N ILE A 202 -3.40 1.32 6.50
CA ILE A 202 -3.23 2.77 6.42
C ILE A 202 -3.84 3.26 5.11
N ASN A 203 -4.80 4.15 5.20
CA ASN A 203 -5.28 4.95 4.09
C ASN A 203 -4.84 6.41 4.32
N PRO A 204 -4.09 7.03 3.41
CA PRO A 204 -3.55 8.37 3.60
C PRO A 204 -4.61 9.48 3.42
N GLY A 205 -5.81 9.16 3.00
CA GLY A 205 -6.79 10.11 2.47
C GLY A 205 -6.62 10.30 0.97
N CYS A 206 -6.86 11.50 0.45
CA CYS A 206 -6.73 11.79 -0.98
C CYS A 206 -5.99 13.11 -1.23
N LEU A 207 -5.36 13.22 -2.39
CA LEU A 207 -4.74 14.46 -2.87
C LEU A 207 -5.62 15.20 -3.89
N VAL A 208 -6.89 14.82 -4.04
CA VAL A 208 -7.84 15.45 -4.95
C VAL A 208 -8.28 16.81 -4.43
N GLY A 209 -8.50 17.76 -5.34
CA GLY A 209 -9.09 19.06 -5.04
C GLY A 209 -8.13 20.23 -4.92
N ASP A 210 -8.66 21.41 -4.71
CA ASP A 210 -7.88 22.63 -4.48
C ASP A 210 -7.65 22.82 -2.97
N PRO A 211 -6.41 22.75 -2.50
CA PRO A 211 -6.09 22.97 -1.07
C PRO A 211 -6.50 24.35 -0.54
N LYS A 212 -6.71 25.31 -1.44
CA LYS A 212 -7.12 26.68 -1.10
C LYS A 212 -8.65 26.85 -1.12
N ALA A 213 -9.38 25.89 -1.71
CA ALA A 213 -10.84 25.96 -1.72
C ALA A 213 -11.34 25.76 -0.29
N SER A 214 -12.01 26.77 0.23
CA SER A 214 -12.67 26.65 1.54
C SER A 214 -13.69 25.51 1.49
N ILE A 215 -13.63 24.66 2.45
CA ILE A 215 -14.35 23.39 2.73
C ILE A 215 -15.88 23.36 2.45
N ARG A 216 -16.48 24.34 1.81
CA ARG A 216 -17.94 24.57 1.81
C ARG A 216 -18.69 24.35 0.51
N THR A 217 -18.09 23.85 -0.54
CA THR A 217 -18.79 23.63 -1.79
C THR A 217 -19.05 22.13 -2.00
N TYR A 218 -20.31 21.75 -1.88
CA TYR A 218 -20.89 20.43 -2.24
C TYR A 218 -20.85 19.26 -1.25
N GLY A 219 -21.03 19.45 0.05
CA GLY A 219 -21.58 18.37 0.91
C GLY A 219 -20.78 17.05 1.05
N GLN A 220 -19.73 16.85 0.29
CA GLN A 220 -18.74 15.78 0.41
C GLN A 220 -17.38 16.44 0.65
N TYR A 221 -16.88 16.27 1.86
CA TYR A 221 -15.66 16.92 2.34
C TYR A 221 -14.44 16.09 1.94
N GLU A 222 -13.94 16.28 0.75
CA GLU A 222 -12.62 15.79 0.39
C GLU A 222 -11.60 16.82 0.87
N ILE A 223 -10.95 16.51 1.98
CA ILE A 223 -9.84 17.33 2.49
C ILE A 223 -8.57 16.75 1.91
N CYS A 224 -7.84 17.53 1.10
CA CYS A 224 -6.55 17.16 0.59
C CYS A 224 -5.62 16.73 1.74
N SER A 225 -5.25 15.46 1.75
CA SER A 225 -4.44 14.90 2.81
C SER A 225 -3.48 13.80 2.33
N PHE A 226 -2.45 13.56 3.12
CA PHE A 226 -1.47 12.51 2.91
C PHE A 226 -0.92 12.05 4.27
N ALA A 227 -0.13 10.99 4.28
CA ALA A 227 0.50 10.49 5.49
C ALA A 227 2.03 10.39 5.33
N MET A 228 2.74 10.52 6.45
CA MET A 228 4.14 10.11 6.56
C MET A 228 4.22 8.80 7.34
N LEU A 229 4.75 7.78 6.69
CA LEU A 229 5.09 6.52 7.31
C LEU A 229 6.59 6.53 7.64
N ARG A 230 6.92 6.50 8.91
CA ARG A 230 8.31 6.46 9.38
C ARG A 230 8.63 5.10 9.98
N ILE A 231 9.73 4.51 9.51
CA ILE A 231 10.25 3.27 10.06
C ILE A 231 11.60 3.57 10.69
N GLY A 232 11.68 3.33 11.99
CA GLY A 232 12.87 3.61 12.77
C GLY A 232 13.95 2.53 12.67
N ASP A 233 15.10 2.79 13.25
CA ASP A 233 16.28 1.95 13.13
C ASP A 233 16.13 0.61 13.88
N HIS A 234 15.15 0.50 14.76
CA HIS A 234 14.79 -0.74 15.46
C HIS A 234 13.49 -1.37 14.97
N GLY A 235 12.95 -0.87 13.85
CA GLY A 235 11.72 -1.38 13.24
C GLY A 235 10.42 -0.82 13.84
N GLU A 236 10.48 0.24 14.63
CA GLU A 236 9.28 0.93 15.07
C GLU A 236 8.61 1.66 13.91
N VAL A 237 7.28 1.56 13.84
CA VAL A 237 6.47 2.14 12.76
C VAL A 237 5.60 3.25 13.30
N ASN A 238 5.81 4.48 12.82
CA ASN A 238 4.99 5.64 13.11
C ASN A 238 4.28 6.14 11.84
N VAL A 239 3.02 6.54 11.98
CA VAL A 239 2.21 7.15 10.93
C VAL A 239 1.71 8.49 11.43
N GLU A 240 1.92 9.50 10.63
CA GLU A 240 1.47 10.85 10.91
C GLU A 240 0.67 11.38 9.72
N HIS A 241 -0.51 11.94 9.99
CA HIS A 241 -1.45 12.45 8.99
C HIS A 241 -1.30 13.95 8.81
N PHE A 242 -1.29 14.40 7.56
CA PHE A 242 -1.13 15.79 7.17
C PHE A 242 -2.24 16.23 6.22
N TYR A 243 -2.59 17.49 6.30
CA TYR A 243 -3.45 18.18 5.33
C TYR A 243 -2.61 19.15 4.50
N LEU A 244 -2.99 19.36 3.23
CA LEU A 244 -2.43 20.41 2.38
C LEU A 244 -2.98 21.81 2.71
#